data_7936915ece92eeec9f250a2eedc885eb
#
_entry.id   7936915ece92eeec9f250a2eedc885eb
#
_cell.length_a   1.000
_cell.length_b   1.000
_cell.length_c   1.000
_cell.angle_alpha   90.00
_cell.angle_beta   90.00
_cell.angle_gamma   90.00
#
_symmetry.space_group_name_H-M   'P 1'
#
loop_
_entity.id
_entity.type
_entity.pdbx_description
1 polymer ?
#
loop_
_entity_poly.entity_id
_entity_poly.type
_entity_poly.pdbx_seq_one_letter_code
_entity_poly.pdbx_strand_id
1 'polypeptide(L)'
;MVTPFEGLTKIQINKLYDLLGVHIYKFNNGQEILPTIKNENIIGIILNGYAQILNIEYNGNEIVIENLYKDSIFGSNISLTNSENYQIIAKQSTEVLVIDYNNLVNPKNLSHNYFNIFFMNLFDIINTKFREKNERIKILEQKQIRDRLLEYFEMEHKKTRLKNIYLPFSFKDLADYLAINRSAMFRELKHLKDEKFIEINHNRITLLYK
;
A
#
# COMPACT_ATOMS: atom_id res chain seq x y z
N MET A 1 6.31 -1.02 11.19
CA MET A 1 5.50 -0.12 10.33
C MET A 1 4.77 0.81 11.27
N VAL A 2 4.86 2.11 11.06
CA VAL A 2 4.16 3.12 11.90
C VAL A 2 2.65 2.93 11.72
N THR A 3 1.89 2.99 12.81
CA THR A 3 0.42 2.97 12.77
C THR A 3 -0.13 4.39 12.95
N PRO A 4 -1.34 4.71 12.47
CA PRO A 4 -1.87 6.08 12.57
C PRO A 4 -1.94 6.62 14.00
N PHE A 5 -2.15 5.74 14.97
CA PHE A 5 -2.35 6.11 16.39
C PHE A 5 -1.14 5.76 17.27
N GLU A 6 0.01 5.47 16.68
CA GLU A 6 1.23 5.16 17.44
C GLU A 6 1.63 6.32 18.35
N GLY A 7 2.01 6.01 19.60
CA GLY A 7 2.39 7.00 20.60
C GLY A 7 1.24 7.75 21.25
N LEU A 8 -0.02 7.43 20.93
CA LEU A 8 -1.21 8.04 21.54
C LEU A 8 -1.85 7.12 22.58
N THR A 9 -2.24 7.71 23.71
CA THR A 9 -3.08 7.02 24.70
C THR A 9 -4.54 6.97 24.26
N LYS A 10 -5.34 6.04 24.84
CA LYS A 10 -6.79 5.95 24.55
C LYS A 10 -7.54 7.27 24.78
N ILE A 11 -7.16 8.02 25.82
CA ILE A 11 -7.77 9.32 26.12
C ILE A 11 -7.45 10.34 24.99
N GLN A 12 -6.22 10.35 24.51
CA GLN A 12 -5.80 11.22 23.41
C GLN A 12 -6.49 10.84 22.09
N ILE A 13 -6.66 9.54 21.83
CA ILE A 13 -7.39 9.05 20.64
C ILE A 13 -8.85 9.51 20.70
N ASN A 14 -9.54 9.40 21.83
CA ASN A 14 -10.91 9.89 21.95
C ASN A 14 -11.00 11.41 21.73
N LYS A 15 -10.10 12.20 22.31
CA LYS A 15 -10.03 13.64 22.07
C LYS A 15 -9.75 13.98 20.60
N LEU A 16 -8.92 13.17 19.94
CA LEU A 16 -8.63 13.31 18.51
C LEU A 16 -9.87 13.02 17.68
N TYR A 17 -10.67 12.00 18.02
CA TYR A 17 -11.92 11.69 17.34
C TYR A 17 -12.93 12.83 17.44
N ASP A 18 -13.08 13.41 18.63
CA ASP A 18 -13.96 14.58 18.84
C ASP A 18 -13.46 15.80 18.04
N LEU A 19 -12.14 16.05 18.07
CA LEU A 19 -11.51 17.18 17.38
C LEU A 19 -11.68 17.09 15.85
N LEU A 20 -11.56 15.88 15.28
CA LEU A 20 -11.61 15.65 13.83
C LEU A 20 -13.02 15.32 13.34
N GLY A 21 -14.01 15.20 14.21
CA GLY A 21 -15.37 14.81 13.83
C GLY A 21 -15.40 13.43 13.17
N VAL A 22 -14.72 12.47 13.79
CA VAL A 22 -14.55 11.13 13.25
C VAL A 22 -15.87 10.38 13.19
N HIS A 23 -16.12 9.69 12.07
CA HIS A 23 -17.21 8.72 11.94
C HIS A 23 -16.65 7.32 11.70
N ILE A 24 -17.20 6.31 12.37
CA ILE A 24 -16.82 4.91 12.16
C ILE A 24 -17.97 4.19 11.46
N TYR A 25 -17.66 3.62 10.32
CA TYR A 25 -18.59 2.83 9.51
C TYR A 25 -18.21 1.35 9.56
N LYS A 26 -19.25 0.49 9.48
CA LYS A 26 -19.09 -0.97 9.40
C LYS A 26 -19.63 -1.45 8.07
N PHE A 27 -18.84 -2.27 7.40
CA PHE A 27 -19.17 -2.84 6.10
C PHE A 27 -19.11 -4.36 6.18
N ASN A 28 -20.07 -5.01 5.54
CA ASN A 28 -20.05 -6.45 5.35
C ASN A 28 -19.23 -6.80 4.09
N ASN A 29 -18.88 -8.09 3.97
CA ASN A 29 -18.21 -8.58 2.76
C ASN A 29 -19.03 -8.25 1.48
N GLY A 30 -18.35 -7.72 0.47
CA GLY A 30 -18.92 -7.32 -0.80
C GLY A 30 -19.53 -5.91 -0.83
N GLN A 31 -19.63 -5.20 0.30
CA GLN A 31 -20.15 -3.84 0.30
C GLN A 31 -19.10 -2.84 -0.21
N GLU A 32 -19.57 -1.88 -1.01
CA GLU A 32 -18.78 -0.77 -1.48
C GLU A 32 -18.68 0.33 -0.40
N ILE A 33 -17.47 0.80 -0.15
CA ILE A 33 -17.19 1.70 0.98
C ILE A 33 -17.50 3.18 0.61
N LEU A 34 -17.01 3.67 -0.54
CA LEU A 34 -17.08 5.09 -0.87
C LEU A 34 -18.49 5.64 -1.11
N PRO A 35 -19.40 4.99 -1.87
CA PRO A 35 -20.74 5.54 -2.08
C PRO A 35 -21.58 5.64 -0.81
N THR A 36 -21.26 4.81 0.20
CA THR A 36 -21.91 4.85 1.51
C THR A 36 -21.47 6.08 2.31
N ILE A 37 -20.24 6.56 2.06
CA ILE A 37 -19.67 7.75 2.67
C ILE A 37 -19.95 8.94 1.75
N LYS A 38 -21.05 9.64 1.97
CA LYS A 38 -21.54 10.73 1.11
C LYS A 38 -20.62 11.95 0.98
N ASN A 39 -19.41 11.90 1.43
CA ASN A 39 -18.42 12.97 1.34
C ASN A 39 -17.26 12.54 0.45
N GLU A 40 -17.00 13.29 -0.61
CA GLU A 40 -15.94 13.01 -1.59
C GLU A 40 -14.55 13.41 -1.07
N ASN A 41 -14.46 14.25 -0.05
CA ASN A 41 -13.20 14.78 0.46
C ASN A 41 -12.84 14.18 1.83
N ILE A 42 -12.53 12.89 1.84
CA ILE A 42 -12.28 12.14 3.06
C ILE A 42 -10.91 11.48 3.10
N ILE A 43 -10.49 11.18 4.33
CA ILE A 43 -9.46 10.21 4.64
C ILE A 43 -10.10 9.05 5.40
N GLY A 44 -9.96 7.84 4.87
CA GLY A 44 -10.38 6.59 5.49
C GLY A 44 -9.20 5.84 6.07
N ILE A 45 -9.39 5.24 7.23
CA ILE A 45 -8.43 4.37 7.90
C ILE A 45 -9.12 3.04 8.20
N ILE A 46 -8.55 1.92 7.77
CA ILE A 46 -9.05 0.60 8.12
C ILE A 46 -8.71 0.31 9.58
N LEU A 47 -9.70 0.27 10.46
CA LEU A 47 -9.50 -0.10 11.87
C LEU A 47 -9.41 -1.61 12.07
N ASN A 48 -10.22 -2.33 11.31
CA ASN A 48 -10.27 -3.79 11.33
C ASN A 48 -10.79 -4.30 9.99
N GLY A 49 -10.42 -5.53 9.63
CA GLY A 49 -10.91 -6.14 8.41
C GLY A 49 -9.95 -6.01 7.22
N TYR A 50 -10.53 -6.13 6.01
CA TYR A 50 -9.80 -6.14 4.75
C TYR A 50 -10.67 -5.62 3.62
N ALA A 51 -10.13 -4.71 2.82
CA ALA A 51 -10.79 -4.17 1.63
C ALA A 51 -9.82 -4.12 0.44
N GLN A 52 -10.35 -3.95 -0.76
CA GLN A 52 -9.57 -3.78 -1.98
C GLN A 52 -10.01 -2.53 -2.72
N ILE A 53 -9.03 -1.79 -3.26
CA ILE A 53 -9.26 -0.80 -4.30
C ILE A 53 -9.22 -1.54 -5.63
N LEU A 54 -10.31 -1.48 -6.37
CA LEU A 54 -10.49 -2.12 -7.67
C LEU A 54 -10.59 -1.04 -8.74
N ASN A 55 -10.01 -1.31 -9.91
CA ASN A 55 -10.32 -0.61 -11.14
C ASN A 55 -11.25 -1.49 -11.98
N ILE A 56 -12.41 -0.95 -12.38
CA ILE A 56 -13.36 -1.64 -13.23
C ILE A 56 -13.08 -1.21 -14.67
N GLU A 57 -12.58 -2.14 -15.48
CA GLU A 57 -12.33 -1.89 -16.90
C GLU A 57 -13.66 -1.78 -17.69
N TYR A 58 -13.59 -1.17 -18.87
CA TYR A 58 -14.74 -1.00 -19.78
C TYR A 58 -15.43 -2.33 -20.17
N ASN A 59 -14.72 -3.46 -20.09
CA ASN A 59 -15.24 -4.81 -20.36
C ASN A 59 -15.82 -5.49 -19.12
N GLY A 60 -15.84 -4.79 -17.97
CA GLY A 60 -16.34 -5.29 -16.69
C GLY A 60 -15.32 -6.11 -15.87
N ASN A 61 -14.07 -6.24 -16.35
CA ASN A 61 -13.04 -6.91 -15.57
C ASN A 61 -12.62 -6.06 -14.36
N GLU A 62 -12.40 -6.71 -13.23
CA GLU A 62 -11.90 -6.11 -12.01
C GLU A 62 -10.39 -6.29 -11.89
N ILE A 63 -9.65 -5.20 -11.79
CA ILE A 63 -8.21 -5.20 -11.53
C ILE A 63 -7.97 -4.71 -10.11
N VAL A 64 -7.32 -5.53 -9.28
CA VAL A 64 -6.92 -5.12 -7.93
C VAL A 64 -5.75 -4.14 -8.01
N ILE A 65 -5.99 -2.91 -7.62
CA ILE A 65 -4.99 -1.83 -7.58
C ILE A 65 -4.23 -1.84 -6.26
N GLU A 66 -4.95 -2.02 -5.15
CA GLU A 66 -4.36 -1.99 -3.81
C GLU A 66 -5.16 -2.84 -2.83
N ASN A 67 -4.45 -3.52 -1.93
CA ASN A 67 -5.03 -4.22 -0.81
C ASN A 67 -4.94 -3.34 0.44
N LEU A 68 -6.07 -3.16 1.13
CA LEU A 68 -6.21 -2.34 2.33
C LEU A 68 -6.42 -3.25 3.54
N TYR A 69 -5.42 -3.35 4.38
CA TYR A 69 -5.45 -4.09 5.65
C TYR A 69 -5.62 -3.12 6.81
N LYS A 70 -5.68 -3.65 8.04
CA LYS A 70 -5.66 -2.83 9.25
C LYS A 70 -4.53 -1.79 9.18
N ASP A 71 -4.84 -0.57 9.62
CA ASP A 71 -3.98 0.63 9.60
C ASP A 71 -3.68 1.19 8.20
N SER A 72 -4.22 0.59 7.12
CA SER A 72 -4.14 1.18 5.79
C SER A 72 -4.97 2.46 5.69
N ILE A 73 -4.41 3.44 4.98
CA ILE A 73 -5.02 4.76 4.73
C ILE A 73 -5.43 4.83 3.26
N PHE A 74 -6.63 5.36 3.01
CA PHE A 74 -7.13 5.66 1.67
C PHE A 74 -7.90 7.00 1.67
N GLY A 75 -8.26 7.50 0.52
CA GLY A 75 -9.06 8.72 0.39
C GLY A 75 -8.81 9.45 -0.93
N SER A 76 -9.63 10.45 -1.22
CA SER A 76 -9.67 11.16 -2.50
C SER A 76 -8.32 11.75 -2.92
N ASN A 77 -7.54 12.22 -1.96
CA ASN A 77 -6.23 12.84 -2.22
C ASN A 77 -5.03 11.90 -2.02
N ILE A 78 -5.26 10.66 -1.57
CA ILE A 78 -4.20 9.70 -1.23
C ILE A 78 -4.21 8.50 -2.20
N SER A 79 -5.38 8.15 -2.72
CA SER A 79 -5.59 7.01 -3.60
C SER A 79 -6.30 7.46 -4.87
N LEU A 80 -6.17 6.69 -5.95
CA LEU A 80 -6.83 6.97 -7.24
C LEU A 80 -8.36 6.72 -7.18
N THR A 81 -9.04 7.22 -6.13
CA THR A 81 -10.46 6.93 -5.89
C THR A 81 -11.42 7.95 -6.48
N ASN A 82 -10.90 8.99 -7.15
CA ASN A 82 -11.70 10.09 -7.70
C ASN A 82 -12.19 9.86 -9.14
N SER A 83 -11.97 8.70 -9.73
CA SER A 83 -12.52 8.37 -11.04
C SER A 83 -13.66 7.36 -10.90
N GLU A 84 -14.67 7.45 -11.74
CA GLU A 84 -15.86 6.58 -11.76
C GLU A 84 -15.50 5.08 -11.89
N ASN A 85 -14.29 4.77 -12.31
CA ASN A 85 -13.83 3.40 -12.53
C ASN A 85 -13.22 2.76 -11.27
N TYR A 86 -13.00 3.51 -10.18
CA TYR A 86 -12.39 2.96 -8.97
C TYR A 86 -13.43 2.73 -7.89
N GLN A 87 -13.43 1.54 -7.34
CA GLN A 87 -14.28 1.14 -6.22
C GLN A 87 -13.43 0.64 -5.05
N ILE A 88 -13.90 0.88 -3.84
CA ILE A 88 -13.33 0.26 -2.64
C ILE A 88 -14.34 -0.72 -2.09
N ILE A 89 -14.01 -2.01 -2.16
CA ILE A 89 -14.90 -3.11 -1.76
C ILE A 89 -14.36 -3.79 -0.50
N ALA A 90 -15.19 -3.88 0.54
CA ALA A 90 -14.91 -4.69 1.71
C ALA A 90 -14.90 -6.19 1.32
N LYS A 91 -13.81 -6.91 1.63
CA LYS A 91 -13.65 -8.34 1.31
C LYS A 91 -13.85 -9.24 2.53
N GLN A 92 -14.18 -8.65 3.65
CA GLN A 92 -14.69 -9.29 4.88
C GLN A 92 -15.41 -8.23 5.73
N SER A 93 -15.89 -8.57 6.92
CA SER A 93 -16.39 -7.57 7.86
C SER A 93 -15.30 -6.54 8.14
N THR A 94 -15.55 -5.27 7.81
CA THR A 94 -14.53 -4.22 7.82
C THR A 94 -15.06 -3.00 8.57
N GLU A 95 -14.25 -2.47 9.48
CA GLU A 95 -14.50 -1.20 10.17
C GLU A 95 -13.59 -0.12 9.59
N VAL A 96 -14.20 1.00 9.21
CA VAL A 96 -13.50 2.14 8.61
C VAL A 96 -13.75 3.38 9.44
N LEU A 97 -12.66 4.00 9.88
CA LEU A 97 -12.68 5.34 10.45
C LEU A 97 -12.57 6.35 9.32
N VAL A 98 -13.45 7.34 9.33
CA VAL A 98 -13.51 8.37 8.30
C VAL A 98 -13.33 9.74 8.93
N ILE A 99 -12.46 10.54 8.33
CA ILE A 99 -12.16 11.93 8.70
C ILE A 99 -12.48 12.81 7.50
N ASP A 100 -13.19 13.92 7.71
CA ASP A 100 -13.27 14.98 6.71
C ASP A 100 -11.88 15.62 6.53
N TYR A 101 -11.43 15.70 5.29
CA TYR A 101 -10.12 16.28 4.97
C TYR A 101 -9.97 17.72 5.47
N ASN A 102 -11.04 18.52 5.39
CA ASN A 102 -11.02 19.91 5.87
C ASN A 102 -10.76 19.99 7.39
N ASN A 103 -11.31 19.04 8.14
CA ASN A 103 -11.02 18.96 9.58
C ASN A 103 -9.56 18.59 9.84
N LEU A 104 -9.00 17.68 9.03
CA LEU A 104 -7.60 17.29 9.18
C LEU A 104 -6.63 18.46 8.91
N VAL A 105 -6.87 19.26 7.87
CA VAL A 105 -5.98 20.37 7.49
C VAL A 105 -6.26 21.67 8.20
N ASN A 106 -7.16 21.70 9.19
CA ASN A 106 -7.49 22.91 9.95
C ASN A 106 -6.31 23.35 10.83
N PRO A 107 -5.73 24.55 10.59
CA PRO A 107 -4.55 25.01 11.34
C PRO A 107 -4.74 25.12 12.85
N LYS A 108 -6.00 25.30 13.32
CA LYS A 108 -6.31 25.38 14.75
C LYS A 108 -5.95 24.09 15.49
N ASN A 109 -5.94 22.94 14.79
CA ASN A 109 -5.64 21.65 15.38
C ASN A 109 -4.16 21.50 15.76
N LEU A 110 -3.25 22.28 15.15
CA LEU A 110 -1.81 22.28 15.44
C LEU A 110 -1.48 22.68 16.89
N SER A 111 -2.39 23.31 17.61
CA SER A 111 -2.22 23.65 19.04
C SER A 111 -2.26 22.40 19.96
N HIS A 112 -2.74 21.26 19.46
CA HIS A 112 -2.91 20.05 20.22
C HIS A 112 -1.78 19.03 19.92
N ASN A 113 -0.96 18.73 20.94
CA ASN A 113 0.17 17.80 20.78
C ASN A 113 -0.24 16.41 20.28
N TYR A 114 -1.39 15.87 20.73
CA TYR A 114 -1.90 14.59 20.27
C TYR A 114 -2.31 14.61 18.78
N PHE A 115 -2.79 15.76 18.29
CA PHE A 115 -3.04 15.93 16.86
C PHE A 115 -1.72 15.92 16.06
N ASN A 116 -0.70 16.62 16.54
CA ASN A 116 0.60 16.68 15.87
C ASN A 116 1.23 15.27 15.76
N ILE A 117 1.16 14.45 16.81
CA ILE A 117 1.62 13.06 16.78
C ILE A 117 0.87 12.28 15.70
N PHE A 118 -0.46 12.33 15.71
CA PHE A 118 -1.29 11.66 14.72
C PHE A 118 -0.99 12.12 13.29
N PHE A 119 -0.88 13.45 13.09
CA PHE A 119 -0.60 14.03 11.77
C PHE A 119 0.77 13.60 11.24
N MET A 120 1.79 13.56 12.09
CA MET A 120 3.12 13.06 11.71
C MET A 120 3.10 11.58 11.37
N ASN A 121 2.36 10.76 12.11
CA ASN A 121 2.19 9.34 11.79
C ASN A 121 1.52 9.16 10.41
N LEU A 122 0.45 9.91 10.12
CA LEU A 122 -0.20 9.89 8.80
C LEU A 122 0.79 10.30 7.69
N PHE A 123 1.55 11.35 7.93
CA PHE A 123 2.55 11.85 6.99
C PHE A 123 3.62 10.78 6.68
N ASP A 124 4.13 10.09 7.71
CA ASP A 124 5.11 9.02 7.56
C ASP A 124 4.54 7.81 6.79
N ILE A 125 3.27 7.45 7.04
CA ILE A 125 2.60 6.38 6.30
C ILE A 125 2.45 6.75 4.82
N ILE A 126 2.00 7.98 4.53
CA ILE A 126 1.83 8.48 3.16
C ILE A 126 3.18 8.52 2.44
N ASN A 127 4.23 9.05 3.08
CA ASN A 127 5.58 9.08 2.52
C ASN A 127 6.12 7.68 2.22
N THR A 128 5.84 6.71 3.10
CA THR A 128 6.24 5.32 2.87
C THR A 128 5.52 4.73 1.67
N LYS A 129 4.20 4.90 1.56
CA LYS A 129 3.41 4.49 0.37
C LYS A 129 3.94 5.15 -0.91
N PHE A 130 4.22 6.45 -0.87
CA PHE A 130 4.74 7.19 -2.03
C PHE A 130 6.10 6.65 -2.48
N ARG A 131 6.99 6.38 -1.52
CA ARG A 131 8.31 5.79 -1.82
C ARG A 131 8.17 4.39 -2.45
N GLU A 132 7.32 3.52 -1.89
CA GLU A 132 7.07 2.18 -2.43
C GLU A 132 6.51 2.22 -3.86
N LYS A 133 5.59 3.15 -4.14
CA LYS A 133 5.06 3.36 -5.48
C LYS A 133 6.14 3.85 -6.46
N ASN A 134 6.98 4.79 -6.07
CA ASN A 134 8.09 5.28 -6.88
C ASN A 134 9.14 4.19 -7.15
N GLU A 135 9.44 3.37 -6.16
CA GLU A 135 10.32 2.21 -6.33
C GLU A 135 9.75 1.23 -7.38
N ARG A 136 8.44 0.95 -7.31
CA ARG A 136 7.79 0.09 -8.32
C ARG A 136 7.78 0.73 -9.70
N ILE A 137 7.53 2.02 -9.82
CA ILE A 137 7.60 2.74 -11.10
C ILE A 137 8.98 2.57 -11.71
N LYS A 138 10.05 2.78 -10.93
CA LYS A 138 11.44 2.62 -11.39
C LYS A 138 11.73 1.22 -11.95
N ILE A 139 11.17 0.18 -11.34
CA ILE A 139 11.27 -1.18 -11.86
C ILE A 139 10.50 -1.31 -13.19
N LEU A 140 9.28 -0.80 -13.25
CA LEU A 140 8.41 -0.94 -14.43
C LEU A 140 8.91 -0.13 -15.63
N GLU A 141 9.69 0.92 -15.43
CA GLU A 141 10.37 1.69 -16.48
C GLU A 141 11.45 0.87 -17.19
N GLN A 142 11.97 -0.18 -16.57
CA GLN A 142 12.94 -1.07 -17.20
C GLN A 142 12.29 -1.82 -18.36
N LYS A 143 12.94 -1.79 -19.54
CA LYS A 143 12.37 -2.38 -20.76
C LYS A 143 12.47 -3.90 -20.80
N GLN A 144 13.56 -4.46 -20.26
CA GLN A 144 13.84 -5.89 -20.31
C GLN A 144 13.45 -6.58 -18.99
N ILE A 145 13.04 -7.84 -19.08
CA ILE A 145 12.72 -8.66 -17.91
C ILE A 145 13.92 -8.77 -16.96
N ARG A 146 15.11 -8.95 -17.54
CA ARG A 146 16.39 -9.00 -16.82
C ARG A 146 16.59 -7.76 -15.96
N ASP A 147 16.44 -6.59 -16.55
CA ASP A 147 16.68 -5.32 -15.88
C ASP A 147 15.64 -5.08 -14.76
N ARG A 148 14.38 -5.48 -14.97
CA ARG A 148 13.35 -5.44 -13.91
C ARG A 148 13.70 -6.32 -12.72
N LEU A 149 14.16 -7.54 -12.98
CA LEU A 149 14.60 -8.46 -11.93
C LEU A 149 15.80 -7.91 -11.17
N LEU A 150 16.82 -7.45 -11.88
CA LEU A 150 18.02 -6.89 -11.25
C LEU A 150 17.71 -5.62 -10.46
N GLU A 151 16.90 -4.69 -11.00
CA GLU A 151 16.49 -3.49 -10.27
C GLU A 151 15.72 -3.84 -8.98
N TYR A 152 14.81 -4.81 -9.03
CA TYR A 152 14.10 -5.31 -7.84
C TYR A 152 15.09 -5.88 -6.80
N PHE A 153 16.01 -6.75 -7.21
CA PHE A 153 17.00 -7.33 -6.30
C PHE A 153 17.95 -6.28 -5.71
N GLU A 154 18.35 -5.31 -6.53
CA GLU A 154 19.15 -4.17 -6.07
C GLU A 154 18.44 -3.35 -4.99
N MET A 155 17.15 -3.07 -5.19
CA MET A 155 16.35 -2.33 -4.23
C MET A 155 16.23 -3.07 -2.91
N GLU A 156 15.92 -4.37 -2.95
CA GLU A 156 15.82 -5.18 -1.74
C GLU A 156 17.18 -5.31 -1.02
N HIS A 157 18.27 -5.43 -1.78
CA HIS A 157 19.61 -5.39 -1.21
C HIS A 157 19.89 -4.05 -0.50
N LYS A 158 19.55 -2.92 -1.10
CA LYS A 158 19.74 -1.58 -0.50
C LYS A 158 18.94 -1.40 0.79
N LYS A 159 17.71 -1.94 0.87
CA LYS A 159 16.87 -1.89 2.07
C LYS A 159 17.45 -2.69 3.21
N THR A 160 17.92 -3.91 2.93
CA THR A 160 18.36 -4.86 3.97
C THR A 160 19.85 -4.83 4.21
N ARG A 161 20.64 -4.33 3.27
CA ARG A 161 22.12 -4.44 3.19
C ARG A 161 22.63 -5.88 3.20
N LEU A 162 21.77 -6.83 2.90
CA LEU A 162 22.09 -8.25 2.85
C LEU A 162 22.17 -8.73 1.42
N LYS A 163 23.18 -9.55 1.08
CA LYS A 163 23.27 -10.21 -0.22
C LYS A 163 22.17 -11.28 -0.40
N ASN A 164 21.65 -11.81 0.69
CA ASN A 164 20.55 -12.75 0.70
C ASN A 164 19.21 -12.01 0.78
N ILE A 165 18.46 -12.05 -0.28
CA ILE A 165 17.13 -11.45 -0.40
C ILE A 165 16.11 -12.56 -0.18
N TYR A 166 15.25 -12.42 0.82
CA TYR A 166 14.12 -13.29 1.04
C TYR A 166 12.87 -12.67 0.41
N LEU A 167 12.34 -13.36 -0.59
CA LEU A 167 11.10 -12.89 -1.24
C LEU A 167 9.95 -12.95 -0.23
N PRO A 168 9.23 -11.84 0.01
CA PRO A 168 8.10 -11.83 0.96
C PRO A 168 6.85 -12.52 0.39
N PHE A 169 6.91 -12.97 -0.85
CA PHE A 169 5.81 -13.56 -1.60
C PHE A 169 6.32 -14.65 -2.56
N SER A 170 5.40 -15.34 -3.21
CA SER A 170 5.73 -16.39 -4.18
C SER A 170 6.34 -15.81 -5.47
N PHE A 171 7.04 -16.67 -6.27
CA PHE A 171 7.50 -16.27 -7.61
C PHE A 171 6.35 -15.89 -8.56
N LYS A 172 5.15 -16.42 -8.34
CA LYS A 172 3.96 -15.99 -9.08
C LYS A 172 3.68 -14.52 -8.79
N ASP A 173 3.58 -14.18 -7.52
CA ASP A 173 3.29 -12.82 -7.08
C ASP A 173 4.44 -11.84 -7.45
N LEU A 174 5.70 -12.33 -7.49
CA LEU A 174 6.81 -11.54 -8.02
C LEU A 174 6.62 -11.21 -9.51
N ALA A 175 6.20 -12.17 -10.33
CA ALA A 175 5.94 -11.91 -11.74
C ALA A 175 4.83 -10.88 -11.93
N ASP A 176 3.75 -10.98 -11.14
CA ASP A 176 2.64 -10.03 -11.14
C ASP A 176 3.11 -8.64 -10.64
N TYR A 177 3.93 -8.59 -9.60
CA TYR A 177 4.53 -7.34 -9.09
C TYR A 177 5.39 -6.63 -10.11
N LEU A 178 6.20 -7.39 -10.88
CA LEU A 178 7.09 -6.90 -11.92
C LEU A 178 6.38 -6.67 -13.27
N ALA A 179 5.09 -6.99 -13.37
CA ALA A 179 4.29 -6.94 -14.59
C ALA A 179 4.96 -7.70 -15.76
N ILE A 180 5.40 -8.94 -15.52
CA ILE A 180 6.06 -9.82 -16.50
C ILE A 180 5.40 -11.19 -16.56
N ASN A 181 5.49 -11.83 -17.74
CA ASN A 181 5.01 -13.19 -17.88
C ASN A 181 5.84 -14.15 -17.02
N ARG A 182 5.15 -15.01 -16.25
CA ARG A 182 5.78 -15.95 -15.31
C ARG A 182 6.80 -16.88 -16.00
N SER A 183 6.45 -17.45 -17.16
CA SER A 183 7.36 -18.35 -17.90
C SER A 183 8.59 -17.63 -18.40
N ALA A 184 8.44 -16.39 -18.85
CA ALA A 184 9.56 -15.56 -19.30
C ALA A 184 10.46 -15.16 -18.10
N MET A 185 9.87 -14.87 -16.94
CA MET A 185 10.63 -14.60 -15.70
C MET A 185 11.49 -15.81 -15.32
N PHE A 186 10.91 -17.02 -15.30
CA PHE A 186 11.69 -18.21 -14.93
C PHE A 186 12.84 -18.53 -15.89
N ARG A 187 12.64 -18.26 -17.19
CA ARG A 187 13.74 -18.37 -18.18
C ARG A 187 14.87 -17.41 -17.84
N GLU A 188 14.53 -16.14 -17.55
CA GLU A 188 15.53 -15.13 -17.23
C GLU A 188 16.24 -15.41 -15.88
N LEU A 189 15.51 -15.86 -14.86
CA LEU A 189 16.10 -16.30 -13.59
C LEU A 189 17.10 -17.44 -13.80
N LYS A 190 16.80 -18.37 -14.71
CA LYS A 190 17.74 -19.45 -15.08
C LYS A 190 18.99 -18.86 -15.76
N HIS A 191 18.85 -17.94 -16.70
CA HIS A 191 20.01 -17.28 -17.34
C HIS A 191 20.89 -16.57 -16.30
N LEU A 192 20.28 -15.78 -15.41
CA LEU A 192 21.00 -15.07 -14.34
C LEU A 192 21.76 -16.05 -13.41
N LYS A 193 21.18 -17.22 -13.15
CA LYS A 193 21.84 -18.28 -12.38
C LYS A 193 23.00 -18.93 -13.13
N ASP A 194 22.79 -19.27 -14.41
CA ASP A 194 23.81 -19.90 -15.27
C ASP A 194 25.01 -18.96 -15.48
N GLU A 195 24.76 -17.66 -15.59
CA GLU A 195 25.78 -16.60 -15.66
C GLU A 195 26.42 -16.23 -14.31
N LYS A 196 26.02 -16.89 -13.21
CA LYS A 196 26.52 -16.63 -11.86
C LYS A 196 26.27 -15.21 -11.33
N PHE A 197 25.19 -14.56 -11.77
CA PHE A 197 24.72 -13.30 -11.17
C PHE A 197 23.99 -13.54 -9.86
N ILE A 198 23.23 -14.63 -9.80
CA ILE A 198 22.43 -14.99 -8.63
C ILE A 198 22.50 -16.49 -8.32
N GLU A 199 22.23 -16.82 -7.07
CA GLU A 199 21.83 -18.17 -6.66
C GLU A 199 20.39 -18.14 -6.16
N ILE A 200 19.65 -19.22 -6.44
CA ILE A 200 18.26 -19.40 -6.00
C ILE A 200 18.16 -20.63 -5.13
N ASN A 201 17.65 -20.45 -3.92
CA ASN A 201 17.35 -21.54 -3.01
C ASN A 201 15.95 -21.30 -2.38
N HIS A 202 14.94 -22.03 -2.88
CA HIS A 202 13.51 -21.79 -2.57
C HIS A 202 13.13 -20.34 -2.86
N ASN A 203 12.72 -19.58 -1.84
CA ASN A 203 12.36 -18.16 -1.95
C ASN A 203 13.50 -17.20 -1.62
N ARG A 204 14.76 -17.72 -1.49
CA ARG A 204 15.94 -16.91 -1.24
C ARG A 204 16.72 -16.70 -2.52
N ILE A 205 17.03 -15.46 -2.82
CA ILE A 205 17.92 -15.02 -3.91
C ILE A 205 19.20 -14.50 -3.28
N THR A 206 20.35 -15.03 -3.69
CA THR A 206 21.67 -14.54 -3.25
C THR A 206 22.35 -13.82 -4.42
N LEU A 207 22.75 -12.56 -4.22
CA LEU A 207 23.50 -11.79 -5.23
C LEU A 207 24.97 -12.16 -5.22
N LEU A 208 25.53 -12.57 -6.38
CA LEU A 208 26.92 -13.00 -6.50
C LEU A 208 27.85 -11.89 -7.03
N TYR A 209 27.30 -10.82 -7.60
CA TYR A 209 28.05 -9.71 -8.21
C TYR A 209 28.28 -8.54 -7.25
N LYS A 210 27.92 -8.65 -5.99
CA LYS A 210 28.04 -7.58 -4.97
C LYS A 210 28.94 -7.97 -3.80
#